data_b030fc6aa4f617ce1aa4e16336075984
#
_entry.id   b030fc6aa4f617ce1aa4e16336075984
#
_cell.length_a   1.000
_cell.length_b   1.000
_cell.length_c   1.000
_cell.angle_alpha   90.00
_cell.angle_beta   90.00
_cell.angle_gamma   90.00
#
_symmetry.space_group_name_H-M   'P 1'
#
loop_
_entity.id
_entity.type
_entity.pdbx_description
1 polymer ?
#
loop_
_entity_poly.entity_id
_entity_poly.type
_entity_poly.pdbx_seq_one_letter_code
_entity_poly.pdbx_strand_id
1 'polypeptide(L)'
;MKTSTIVRKAFAAGDMVRDAGLKTPEEVQRFDDIVYGEDKVWQSLDVYRPKATNIEEKLPVIVSVHGGGWVYGDKEGYQYYCMSLAQRGFAVVNFSYRLAPESKFPASIIDTNLVFGWILDHAEEYGFDTENIFAVGDSAGAHMLGLYTNLCTNPEYAKVYKEKFGIQTPQDLKIRAVALNCGQYHFGLEEMSNETTDNLMKELLPEGGTPEELELVNVDTYVTEKFPPVYLMTAEKDFLKEQAPLLEKVLKEKKVSYIYSCYEGTKKKLEHVFHLNMKLADADRCNDAECDFFRQYCR
;
A
#
# COMPACT_ATOMS: atom_id res chain seq x y z
N MET A 1 -2.44 -26.94 9.57
CA MET A 1 -1.38 -26.08 8.95
C MET A 1 -1.84 -24.64 9.17
N LYS A 2 -0.96 -23.69 9.52
CA LYS A 2 -1.35 -22.29 9.68
C LYS A 2 -1.83 -21.73 8.34
N THR A 3 -2.81 -20.81 8.38
CA THR A 3 -3.33 -20.15 7.17
C THR A 3 -2.24 -19.36 6.44
N SER A 4 -1.36 -18.66 7.20
CA SER A 4 -0.18 -17.98 6.64
C SER A 4 0.70 -18.91 5.81
N THR A 5 0.91 -20.17 6.22
CA THR A 5 1.72 -21.11 5.46
C THR A 5 1.09 -21.50 4.12
N ILE A 6 -0.24 -21.60 4.08
CA ILE A 6 -0.98 -21.91 2.84
C ILE A 6 -0.92 -20.71 1.89
N VAL A 7 -1.20 -19.50 2.42
CA VAL A 7 -1.19 -18.25 1.67
C VAL A 7 0.19 -17.97 1.09
N ARG A 8 1.26 -18.08 1.87
CA ARG A 8 2.65 -17.91 1.42
C ARG A 8 2.99 -18.79 0.22
N LYS A 9 2.61 -20.06 0.27
CA LYS A 9 2.87 -21.00 -0.85
C LYS A 9 2.07 -20.67 -2.09
N ALA A 10 0.78 -20.34 -1.93
CA ALA A 10 -0.11 -20.05 -3.05
C ALA A 10 0.30 -18.76 -3.76
N PHE A 11 0.59 -17.69 -3.00
CA PHE A 11 0.96 -16.39 -3.54
C PHE A 11 2.34 -16.43 -4.21
N ALA A 12 3.34 -17.08 -3.57
CA ALA A 12 4.66 -17.27 -4.19
C ALA A 12 4.59 -17.98 -5.55
N ALA A 13 3.75 -19.02 -5.66
CA ALA A 13 3.55 -19.72 -6.93
C ALA A 13 2.87 -18.81 -7.98
N GLY A 14 1.92 -17.98 -7.57
CA GLY A 14 1.25 -17.00 -8.43
C GLY A 14 2.21 -15.92 -8.95
N ASP A 15 3.02 -15.35 -8.06
CA ASP A 15 3.97 -14.30 -8.39
C ASP A 15 5.08 -14.80 -9.34
N MET A 16 5.57 -16.01 -9.12
CA MET A 16 6.53 -16.64 -10.06
C MET A 16 5.97 -16.71 -11.50
N VAL A 17 4.70 -17.04 -11.66
CA VAL A 17 4.02 -17.10 -12.98
C VAL A 17 3.79 -15.69 -13.53
N ARG A 18 3.33 -14.77 -12.67
CA ARG A 18 3.09 -13.37 -13.04
C ARG A 18 4.34 -12.72 -13.60
N ASP A 19 5.46 -12.86 -12.90
CA ASP A 19 6.68 -12.12 -13.20
C ASP A 19 7.66 -12.86 -14.12
N ALA A 20 7.38 -14.12 -14.46
CA ALA A 20 8.23 -14.91 -15.35
C ALA A 20 8.56 -14.18 -16.66
N GLY A 21 9.86 -13.98 -16.93
CA GLY A 21 10.36 -13.33 -18.15
C GLY A 21 10.35 -11.81 -18.12
N LEU A 22 9.85 -11.15 -17.06
CA LEU A 22 10.01 -9.71 -16.88
C LEU A 22 11.47 -9.35 -16.61
N LYS A 23 11.86 -8.16 -17.00
CA LYS A 23 13.21 -7.60 -16.82
C LYS A 23 13.11 -6.17 -16.35
N THR A 24 14.13 -5.69 -15.66
CA THR A 24 14.29 -4.28 -15.35
C THR A 24 14.23 -3.43 -16.62
N PRO A 25 13.34 -2.45 -16.72
CA PRO A 25 13.31 -1.51 -17.85
C PRO A 25 14.61 -0.72 -17.93
N GLU A 26 15.13 -0.52 -19.15
CA GLU A 26 16.39 0.22 -19.37
C GLU A 26 16.31 1.68 -18.96
N GLU A 27 15.10 2.24 -18.93
CA GLU A 27 14.81 3.64 -18.58
C GLU A 27 14.74 3.89 -17.07
N VAL A 28 14.86 2.84 -16.24
CA VAL A 28 14.77 2.94 -14.78
C VAL A 28 16.15 2.81 -14.15
N GLN A 29 16.49 3.77 -13.30
CA GLN A 29 17.59 3.70 -12.36
C GLN A 29 17.11 3.06 -11.05
N ARG A 30 17.89 2.14 -10.49
CA ARG A 30 17.63 1.42 -9.26
C ARG A 30 18.68 1.75 -8.20
N PHE A 31 18.22 1.85 -6.97
CA PHE A 31 19.03 1.84 -5.76
C PHE A 31 18.43 0.75 -4.86
N ASP A 32 19.13 -0.35 -4.75
CA ASP A 32 18.59 -1.57 -4.16
C ASP A 32 19.12 -1.81 -2.73
N ASP A 33 18.36 -2.57 -1.94
CA ASP A 33 18.77 -3.14 -0.65
C ASP A 33 19.19 -2.10 0.41
N ILE A 34 18.54 -0.94 0.42
CA ILE A 34 18.78 0.12 1.39
C ILE A 34 18.09 -0.24 2.69
N VAL A 35 18.86 -0.36 3.78
CA VAL A 35 18.34 -0.67 5.11
C VAL A 35 17.77 0.59 5.75
N TYR A 36 16.49 0.54 6.18
CA TYR A 36 15.81 1.67 6.82
C TYR A 36 15.51 1.45 8.31
N GLY A 37 15.81 0.27 8.86
CA GLY A 37 15.54 -0.09 10.24
C GLY A 37 16.57 -1.06 10.82
N GLU A 38 16.26 -1.66 11.95
CA GLU A 38 17.18 -2.56 12.68
C GLU A 38 17.18 -3.99 12.10
N ASP A 39 16.05 -4.46 11.59
CA ASP A 39 15.90 -5.77 10.95
C ASP A 39 16.33 -5.70 9.49
N LYS A 40 17.60 -6.04 9.23
CA LYS A 40 18.21 -5.95 7.89
C LYS A 40 17.56 -6.89 6.86
N VAL A 41 16.76 -7.86 7.27
CA VAL A 41 16.08 -8.80 6.37
C VAL A 41 14.76 -8.22 5.91
N TRP A 42 13.97 -7.68 6.85
CA TRP A 42 12.63 -7.20 6.56
C TRP A 42 12.53 -5.67 6.42
N GLN A 43 13.44 -4.93 7.04
CA GLN A 43 13.42 -3.46 6.99
C GLN A 43 14.41 -2.95 5.94
N SER A 44 14.19 -3.34 4.69
CA SER A 44 14.93 -2.88 3.51
C SER A 44 13.99 -2.35 2.45
N LEU A 45 14.49 -1.41 1.66
CA LEU A 45 13.75 -0.76 0.58
C LEU A 45 14.62 -0.61 -0.68
N ASP A 46 13.94 -0.42 -1.81
CA ASP A 46 14.54 0.01 -3.05
C ASP A 46 13.97 1.36 -3.48
N VAL A 47 14.79 2.16 -4.15
CA VAL A 47 14.35 3.39 -4.79
C VAL A 47 14.48 3.25 -6.30
N TYR A 48 13.43 3.58 -7.03
CA TYR A 48 13.40 3.58 -8.49
C TYR A 48 13.14 4.99 -9.01
N ARG A 49 13.89 5.40 -10.05
CA ARG A 49 13.74 6.71 -10.70
C ARG A 49 13.82 6.58 -12.20
N PRO A 50 13.22 7.49 -12.99
CA PRO A 50 13.53 7.61 -14.40
C PRO A 50 15.01 7.89 -14.59
N LYS A 51 15.70 7.09 -15.41
CA LYS A 51 17.14 7.21 -15.66
C LYS A 51 17.53 8.51 -16.39
N ALA A 52 16.56 9.09 -17.10
CA ALA A 52 16.78 10.35 -17.84
C ALA A 52 16.80 11.58 -16.93
N THR A 53 16.42 11.45 -15.65
CA THR A 53 16.40 12.56 -14.68
C THR A 53 17.72 12.63 -13.91
N ASN A 54 18.22 13.86 -13.67
CA ASN A 54 19.31 14.05 -12.74
C ASN A 54 18.83 13.87 -11.30
N ILE A 55 19.70 13.43 -10.39
CA ILE A 55 19.39 13.30 -8.97
C ILE A 55 19.05 14.65 -8.33
N GLU A 56 19.57 15.75 -8.86
CA GLU A 56 19.25 17.12 -8.43
C GLU A 56 17.84 17.57 -8.83
N GLU A 57 17.23 16.89 -9.82
CA GLU A 57 15.84 17.11 -10.21
C GLU A 57 14.93 16.41 -9.22
N LYS A 58 14.27 17.18 -8.36
CA LYS A 58 13.34 16.63 -7.37
C LYS A 58 12.09 16.10 -8.06
N LEU A 59 11.79 14.84 -7.81
CA LEU A 59 10.62 14.14 -8.37
C LEU A 59 9.56 13.91 -7.31
N PRO A 60 8.27 13.99 -7.66
CA PRO A 60 7.20 13.54 -6.78
C PRO A 60 7.41 12.08 -6.41
N VAL A 61 7.11 11.74 -5.15
CA VAL A 61 7.41 10.43 -4.58
C VAL A 61 6.15 9.59 -4.49
N ILE A 62 6.24 8.32 -4.90
CA ILE A 62 5.23 7.30 -4.59
C ILE A 62 5.84 6.30 -3.62
N VAL A 63 5.19 6.10 -2.47
CA VAL A 63 5.53 5.06 -1.51
C VAL A 63 4.62 3.86 -1.73
N SER A 64 5.19 2.70 -2.06
CA SER A 64 4.43 1.48 -2.33
C SER A 64 4.40 0.56 -1.12
N VAL A 65 3.20 0.35 -0.57
CA VAL A 65 2.94 -0.57 0.55
C VAL A 65 2.37 -1.86 -0.02
N HIS A 66 3.17 -2.91 -0.06
CA HIS A 66 2.80 -4.17 -0.73
C HIS A 66 1.67 -4.93 -0.01
N GLY A 67 0.88 -5.69 -0.78
CA GLY A 67 -0.12 -6.63 -0.28
C GLY A 67 0.47 -7.95 0.21
N GLY A 68 -0.37 -8.98 0.29
CA GLY A 68 0.06 -10.32 0.68
C GLY A 68 -0.60 -10.85 1.96
N GLY A 69 -1.79 -10.35 2.32
CA GLY A 69 -2.57 -10.83 3.47
C GLY A 69 -1.84 -10.67 4.80
N TRP A 70 -0.98 -9.65 4.93
CA TRP A 70 -0.15 -9.33 6.11
C TRP A 70 0.89 -10.39 6.46
N VAL A 71 0.94 -11.51 5.75
CA VAL A 71 1.78 -12.67 6.05
C VAL A 71 2.77 -13.01 4.94
N TYR A 72 2.67 -12.37 3.78
CA TYR A 72 3.45 -12.61 2.58
C TYR A 72 3.80 -11.30 1.88
N GLY A 73 4.76 -11.36 0.99
CA GLY A 73 5.21 -10.26 0.14
C GLY A 73 6.51 -9.62 0.64
N ASP A 74 7.14 -8.94 -0.28
CA ASP A 74 8.37 -8.20 -0.09
C ASP A 74 8.55 -7.21 -1.26
N LYS A 75 9.59 -6.39 -1.20
CA LYS A 75 9.94 -5.45 -2.26
C LYS A 75 10.27 -6.14 -3.60
N GLU A 76 10.77 -7.38 -3.56
CA GLU A 76 11.11 -8.13 -4.78
C GLU A 76 9.85 -8.48 -5.58
N GLY A 77 8.78 -8.87 -4.90
CA GLY A 77 7.49 -9.19 -5.55
C GLY A 77 6.80 -7.98 -6.18
N TYR A 78 7.18 -6.76 -5.80
CA TYR A 78 6.56 -5.52 -6.28
C TYR A 78 7.47 -4.69 -7.20
N GLN A 79 8.71 -5.12 -7.43
CA GLN A 79 9.70 -4.35 -8.18
C GLN A 79 9.23 -3.93 -9.57
N TYR A 80 8.58 -4.82 -10.33
CA TYR A 80 8.16 -4.52 -11.72
C TYR A 80 7.02 -3.51 -11.77
N TYR A 81 6.06 -3.62 -10.88
CA TYR A 81 5.01 -2.62 -10.72
C TYR A 81 5.60 -1.26 -10.31
N CYS A 82 6.45 -1.22 -9.30
CA CYS A 82 7.08 0.01 -8.83
C CYS A 82 7.98 0.65 -9.90
N MET A 83 8.73 -0.15 -10.66
CA MET A 83 9.49 0.36 -11.81
C MET A 83 8.58 0.93 -12.89
N SER A 84 7.39 0.35 -13.12
CA SER A 84 6.42 0.91 -14.06
C SER A 84 5.89 2.28 -13.63
N LEU A 85 5.71 2.51 -12.32
CA LEU A 85 5.37 3.83 -11.78
C LEU A 85 6.54 4.82 -11.97
N ALA A 86 7.79 4.37 -11.80
CA ALA A 86 8.96 5.20 -12.07
C ALA A 86 9.06 5.60 -13.55
N GLN A 87 8.77 4.70 -14.49
CA GLN A 87 8.67 5.05 -15.91
C GLN A 87 7.64 6.15 -16.20
N ARG A 88 6.65 6.33 -15.31
CA ARG A 88 5.63 7.39 -15.37
C ARG A 88 6.07 8.73 -14.73
N GLY A 89 7.36 8.85 -14.36
CA GLY A 89 7.95 10.14 -13.93
C GLY A 89 7.97 10.37 -12.42
N PHE A 90 7.80 9.33 -11.61
CA PHE A 90 7.88 9.41 -10.15
C PHE A 90 9.20 8.84 -9.63
N ALA A 91 9.66 9.32 -8.49
CA ALA A 91 10.56 8.56 -7.63
C ALA A 91 9.69 7.58 -6.81
N VAL A 92 10.06 6.30 -6.81
CA VAL A 92 9.23 5.27 -6.16
C VAL A 92 10.04 4.59 -5.07
N VAL A 93 9.49 4.57 -3.85
CA VAL A 93 10.04 3.85 -2.71
C VAL A 93 9.23 2.57 -2.51
N ASN A 94 9.89 1.45 -2.73
CA ASN A 94 9.35 0.10 -2.62
C ASN A 94 10.02 -0.62 -1.45
N PHE A 95 9.29 -1.01 -0.43
CA PHE A 95 9.88 -1.52 0.80
C PHE A 95 9.26 -2.83 1.27
N SER A 96 10.08 -3.67 1.89
CA SER A 96 9.64 -4.80 2.68
C SER A 96 9.33 -4.35 4.11
N TYR A 97 8.40 -5.01 4.78
CA TYR A 97 8.07 -4.78 6.18
C TYR A 97 7.91 -6.11 6.90
N ARG A 98 8.04 -6.11 8.23
CA ARG A 98 7.92 -7.31 9.05
C ARG A 98 6.52 -7.91 8.97
N LEU A 99 6.45 -9.21 8.74
CA LEU A 99 5.24 -9.96 8.46
C LEU A 99 4.72 -10.75 9.68
N ALA A 100 3.41 -10.90 9.75
CA ALA A 100 2.78 -11.86 10.65
C ALA A 100 2.99 -13.30 10.13
N PRO A 101 2.90 -14.29 11.00
CA PRO A 101 2.70 -14.21 12.45
C PRO A 101 3.98 -14.00 13.25
N GLU A 102 5.14 -13.92 12.59
CA GLU A 102 6.45 -13.74 13.26
C GLU A 102 6.54 -12.36 13.93
N SER A 103 5.98 -11.35 13.27
CA SER A 103 5.87 -9.98 13.79
C SER A 103 4.42 -9.52 13.67
N LYS A 104 3.70 -9.61 14.79
CA LYS A 104 2.29 -9.24 14.84
C LYS A 104 2.08 -7.73 14.75
N PHE A 105 0.84 -7.32 14.48
CA PHE A 105 0.42 -5.93 14.55
C PHE A 105 0.84 -5.28 15.89
N PRO A 106 1.38 -4.06 15.86
CA PRO A 106 1.46 -3.13 14.76
C PRO A 106 2.82 -3.07 14.03
N ALA A 107 3.60 -4.16 13.98
CA ALA A 107 4.96 -4.14 13.42
C ALA A 107 5.03 -3.53 12.01
N SER A 108 4.12 -3.90 11.11
CA SER A 108 4.05 -3.35 9.74
C SER A 108 3.74 -1.86 9.69
N ILE A 109 2.93 -1.35 10.64
CA ILE A 109 2.64 0.10 10.76
C ILE A 109 3.86 0.86 11.27
N ILE A 110 4.62 0.29 12.21
CA ILE A 110 5.90 0.84 12.68
C ILE A 110 6.88 0.94 11.52
N ASP A 111 6.98 -0.12 10.71
CA ASP A 111 7.89 -0.16 9.57
C ASP A 111 7.48 0.86 8.49
N THR A 112 6.20 0.97 8.20
CA THR A 112 5.67 2.01 7.30
C THR A 112 6.02 3.41 7.82
N ASN A 113 5.87 3.65 9.12
CA ASN A 113 6.22 4.94 9.74
C ASN A 113 7.71 5.26 9.61
N LEU A 114 8.59 4.26 9.80
CA LEU A 114 10.03 4.41 9.61
C LEU A 114 10.38 4.79 8.16
N VAL A 115 9.73 4.18 7.17
CA VAL A 115 9.96 4.48 5.75
C VAL A 115 9.58 5.91 5.42
N PHE A 116 8.45 6.42 5.90
CA PHE A 116 8.07 7.81 5.68
C PHE A 116 9.04 8.80 6.35
N GLY A 117 9.56 8.48 7.54
CA GLY A 117 10.63 9.25 8.16
C GLY A 117 11.92 9.22 7.32
N TRP A 118 12.32 8.04 6.88
CA TRP A 118 13.49 7.83 6.04
C TRP A 118 13.44 8.66 4.74
N ILE A 119 12.26 8.75 4.09
CA ILE A 119 12.07 9.57 2.89
C ILE A 119 12.37 11.05 3.15
N LEU A 120 11.90 11.59 4.27
CA LEU A 120 12.16 12.97 4.64
C LEU A 120 13.65 13.21 4.92
N ASP A 121 14.29 12.29 5.63
CA ASP A 121 15.70 12.39 6.02
C ASP A 121 16.66 12.24 4.82
N HIS A 122 16.27 11.51 3.76
CA HIS A 122 17.11 11.22 2.60
C HIS A 122 16.63 11.94 1.31
N ALA A 123 15.79 12.97 1.46
CA ALA A 123 15.18 13.66 0.31
C ALA A 123 16.19 14.23 -0.67
N GLU A 124 17.29 14.83 -0.19
CA GLU A 124 18.33 15.38 -1.05
C GLU A 124 19.15 14.27 -1.73
N GLU A 125 19.43 13.17 -1.03
CA GLU A 125 20.26 12.07 -1.52
C GLU A 125 19.61 11.36 -2.71
N TYR A 126 18.26 11.17 -2.65
CA TYR A 126 17.51 10.48 -3.71
C TYR A 126 16.68 11.42 -4.58
N GLY A 127 16.81 12.74 -4.42
CA GLY A 127 16.08 13.74 -5.20
C GLY A 127 14.57 13.62 -5.03
N PHE A 128 14.09 13.48 -3.79
CA PHE A 128 12.66 13.43 -3.49
C PHE A 128 12.08 14.84 -3.33
N ASP A 129 10.93 15.06 -3.98
CA ASP A 129 10.09 16.23 -3.72
C ASP A 129 9.15 15.93 -2.55
N THR A 130 9.56 16.33 -1.35
CA THR A 130 8.80 16.06 -0.11
C THR A 130 7.51 16.87 0.02
N GLU A 131 7.29 17.88 -0.83
CA GLU A 131 5.99 18.56 -0.92
C GLU A 131 4.98 17.77 -1.76
N ASN A 132 5.44 16.77 -2.53
CA ASN A 132 4.63 15.92 -3.39
C ASN A 132 4.84 14.43 -3.09
N ILE A 133 4.49 14.02 -1.87
CA ILE A 133 4.50 12.60 -1.45
C ILE A 133 3.10 12.00 -1.66
N PHE A 134 3.06 10.91 -2.42
CA PHE A 134 1.91 10.05 -2.66
C PHE A 134 2.18 8.66 -2.12
N ALA A 135 1.14 7.89 -1.91
CA ALA A 135 1.32 6.50 -1.51
C ALA A 135 0.28 5.59 -2.18
N VAL A 136 0.70 4.37 -2.49
CA VAL A 136 -0.14 3.33 -3.05
C VAL A 136 -0.04 2.08 -2.21
N GLY A 137 -1.14 1.39 -2.06
CA GLY A 137 -1.19 0.06 -1.45
C GLY A 137 -2.28 -0.78 -2.07
N ASP A 138 -2.08 -2.09 -2.06
CA ASP A 138 -3.08 -3.03 -2.54
C ASP A 138 -3.40 -4.12 -1.51
N SER A 139 -4.65 -4.63 -1.51
CA SER A 139 -5.07 -5.70 -0.60
C SER A 139 -4.74 -5.37 0.87
N ALA A 140 -3.93 -6.18 1.53
CA ALA A 140 -3.41 -5.92 2.89
C ALA A 140 -2.57 -4.63 2.95
N GLY A 141 -1.87 -4.27 1.87
CA GLY A 141 -1.12 -3.01 1.76
C GLY A 141 -2.04 -1.79 1.73
N ALA A 142 -3.17 -1.87 1.00
CA ALA A 142 -4.18 -0.82 1.01
C ALA A 142 -4.82 -0.65 2.40
N HIS A 143 -5.05 -1.75 3.11
CA HIS A 143 -5.51 -1.70 4.50
C HIS A 143 -4.49 -0.97 5.39
N MET A 144 -3.23 -1.39 5.39
CA MET A 144 -2.18 -0.76 6.21
C MET A 144 -1.95 0.71 5.84
N LEU A 145 -1.96 1.04 4.55
CA LEU A 145 -1.87 2.42 4.09
C LEU A 145 -3.06 3.26 4.56
N GLY A 146 -4.26 2.70 4.51
CA GLY A 146 -5.47 3.36 5.04
C GLY A 146 -5.36 3.67 6.53
N LEU A 147 -4.89 2.71 7.34
CA LEU A 147 -4.63 2.92 8.77
C LEU A 147 -3.56 3.99 8.99
N TYR A 148 -2.45 3.91 8.25
CA TYR A 148 -1.37 4.89 8.37
C TYR A 148 -1.82 6.29 7.95
N THR A 149 -2.64 6.40 6.92
CA THR A 149 -3.23 7.68 6.50
C THR A 149 -4.17 8.25 7.57
N ASN A 150 -4.95 7.39 8.25
CA ASN A 150 -5.73 7.81 9.42
C ASN A 150 -4.83 8.32 10.55
N LEU A 151 -3.69 7.68 10.82
CA LEU A 151 -2.70 8.17 11.80
C LEU A 151 -2.20 9.57 11.47
N CYS A 152 -1.98 9.85 10.19
CA CYS A 152 -1.50 11.16 9.74
C CYS A 152 -2.57 12.26 9.80
N THR A 153 -3.87 11.91 9.77
CA THR A 153 -4.95 12.88 9.51
C THR A 153 -6.02 12.94 10.58
N ASN A 154 -6.08 11.97 11.48
CA ASN A 154 -7.03 11.91 12.60
C ASN A 154 -6.28 11.97 13.93
N PRO A 155 -6.27 13.13 14.65
CA PRO A 155 -5.55 13.30 15.90
C PRO A 155 -5.99 12.34 17.02
N GLU A 156 -7.29 11.98 17.08
CA GLU A 156 -7.80 11.06 18.11
C GLU A 156 -7.26 9.64 17.85
N TYR A 157 -7.25 9.21 16.60
CA TYR A 157 -6.67 7.92 16.23
C TYR A 157 -5.15 7.88 16.46
N ALA A 158 -4.45 8.95 16.09
CA ALA A 158 -3.02 9.10 16.35
C ALA A 158 -2.69 9.04 17.86
N LYS A 159 -3.53 9.64 18.69
CA LYS A 159 -3.36 9.59 20.15
C LYS A 159 -3.46 8.15 20.68
N VAL A 160 -4.44 7.36 20.21
CA VAL A 160 -4.57 5.95 20.60
C VAL A 160 -3.31 5.14 20.24
N TYR A 161 -2.77 5.33 19.04
CA TYR A 161 -1.56 4.62 18.61
C TYR A 161 -0.30 5.07 19.35
N LYS A 162 -0.21 6.35 19.67
CA LYS A 162 0.88 6.86 20.50
C LYS A 162 0.84 6.24 21.91
N GLU A 163 -0.33 6.19 22.53
CA GLU A 163 -0.50 5.67 23.90
C GLU A 163 -0.31 4.15 23.96
N LYS A 164 -0.85 3.41 22.98
CA LYS A 164 -0.77 1.93 22.96
C LYS A 164 0.56 1.39 22.44
N PHE A 165 1.15 2.03 21.43
CA PHE A 165 2.24 1.48 20.65
C PHE A 165 3.47 2.40 20.54
N GLY A 166 3.40 3.62 21.08
CA GLY A 166 4.48 4.59 20.97
C GLY A 166 4.68 5.17 19.57
N ILE A 167 3.73 4.97 18.65
CA ILE A 167 3.85 5.42 17.26
C ILE A 167 3.49 6.91 17.15
N GLN A 168 4.39 7.68 16.56
CA GLN A 168 4.19 9.07 16.18
C GLN A 168 4.62 9.25 14.72
N THR A 169 3.74 9.82 13.91
CA THR A 169 4.07 10.12 12.50
C THR A 169 5.08 11.26 12.42
N PRO A 170 5.95 11.29 11.38
CA PRO A 170 6.89 12.38 11.17
C PRO A 170 6.17 13.73 11.10
N GLN A 171 6.70 14.75 11.79
CA GLN A 171 6.02 16.04 11.99
C GLN A 171 5.71 16.77 10.68
N ASP A 172 6.62 16.70 9.70
CA ASP A 172 6.52 17.44 8.43
C ASP A 172 5.95 16.60 7.29
N LEU A 173 5.50 15.37 7.60
CA LEU A 173 4.91 14.47 6.61
C LEU A 173 3.57 14.99 6.12
N LYS A 174 3.45 15.12 4.80
CA LYS A 174 2.20 15.46 4.10
C LYS A 174 1.97 14.50 2.95
N ILE A 175 1.08 13.54 3.13
CA ILE A 175 0.63 12.66 2.04
C ILE A 175 -0.41 13.42 1.21
N ARG A 176 -0.10 13.69 -0.06
CA ARG A 176 -0.93 14.53 -0.96
C ARG A 176 -2.15 13.82 -1.49
N ALA A 177 -2.03 12.55 -1.80
CA ALA A 177 -3.11 11.66 -2.19
C ALA A 177 -2.67 10.20 -1.99
N VAL A 178 -3.63 9.30 -1.91
CA VAL A 178 -3.38 7.85 -1.77
C VAL A 178 -4.15 7.07 -2.82
N ALA A 179 -3.56 5.96 -3.29
CA ALA A 179 -4.26 4.94 -4.06
C ALA A 179 -4.47 3.70 -3.20
N LEU A 180 -5.72 3.30 -3.06
CA LEU A 180 -6.16 2.15 -2.27
C LEU A 180 -6.76 1.12 -3.22
N ASN A 181 -5.96 0.12 -3.57
CA ASN A 181 -6.27 -0.84 -4.62
C ASN A 181 -6.72 -2.18 -4.06
N CYS A 182 -7.89 -2.67 -4.43
CA CYS A 182 -8.39 -4.01 -4.04
C CYS A 182 -8.29 -4.27 -2.51
N GLY A 183 -8.51 -3.26 -1.67
CA GLY A 183 -8.20 -3.31 -0.24
C GLY A 183 -9.29 -3.94 0.62
N GLN A 184 -8.88 -4.33 1.82
CA GLN A 184 -9.76 -4.69 2.93
C GLN A 184 -9.86 -3.46 3.84
N TYR A 185 -11.08 -2.94 4.09
CA TYR A 185 -11.24 -1.68 4.83
C TYR A 185 -12.07 -1.82 6.10
N HIS A 186 -12.91 -2.86 6.16
CA HIS A 186 -13.77 -3.15 7.30
C HIS A 186 -13.78 -4.64 7.64
N PHE A 187 -13.68 -4.98 8.92
CA PHE A 187 -13.77 -6.34 9.46
C PHE A 187 -14.98 -6.46 10.39
N GLY A 188 -15.43 -7.68 10.64
CA GLY A 188 -16.50 -7.97 11.61
C GLY A 188 -17.91 -7.94 11.04
N LEU A 189 -18.09 -7.72 9.73
CA LEU A 189 -19.40 -7.87 9.07
C LEU A 189 -19.62 -9.35 8.67
N GLU A 190 -20.68 -9.97 9.21
CA GLU A 190 -20.99 -11.39 8.96
C GLU A 190 -21.16 -11.69 7.46
N GLU A 191 -21.83 -10.81 6.72
CA GLU A 191 -22.06 -10.94 5.28
C GLU A 191 -20.79 -10.86 4.43
N MET A 192 -19.70 -10.35 4.97
CA MET A 192 -18.38 -10.25 4.32
C MET A 192 -17.34 -11.16 4.97
N SER A 193 -17.73 -11.97 5.94
CA SER A 193 -16.84 -12.92 6.61
C SER A 193 -16.27 -13.93 5.61
N ASN A 194 -14.96 -14.14 5.70
CA ASN A 194 -14.21 -15.08 4.90
C ASN A 194 -13.24 -15.83 5.81
N GLU A 195 -13.37 -17.14 5.88
CA GLU A 195 -12.58 -17.98 6.79
C GLU A 195 -11.06 -17.73 6.66
N THR A 196 -10.57 -17.50 5.45
CA THR A 196 -9.14 -17.20 5.24
C THR A 196 -8.76 -15.88 5.88
N THR A 197 -9.53 -14.82 5.63
CA THR A 197 -9.28 -13.48 6.20
C THR A 197 -9.38 -13.51 7.72
N ASP A 198 -10.41 -14.17 8.27
CA ASP A 198 -10.61 -14.27 9.72
C ASP A 198 -9.47 -15.02 10.41
N ASN A 199 -8.96 -16.08 9.78
CA ASN A 199 -7.80 -16.80 10.31
C ASN A 199 -6.49 -15.99 10.17
N LEU A 200 -6.33 -15.20 9.11
CA LEU A 200 -5.20 -14.28 8.96
C LEU A 200 -5.25 -13.18 10.04
N MET A 201 -6.43 -12.65 10.37
CA MET A 201 -6.57 -11.69 11.47
C MET A 201 -6.15 -12.29 12.82
N LYS A 202 -6.46 -13.57 13.09
CA LYS A 202 -6.00 -14.27 14.29
C LYS A 202 -4.46 -14.41 14.34
N GLU A 203 -3.83 -14.55 13.17
CA GLU A 203 -2.38 -14.64 13.07
C GLU A 203 -1.71 -13.25 13.13
N LEU A 204 -2.38 -12.20 12.65
CA LEU A 204 -1.91 -10.82 12.61
C LEU A 204 -2.04 -10.12 13.96
N LEU A 205 -3.24 -10.19 14.57
CA LEU A 205 -3.57 -9.40 15.75
C LEU A 205 -3.06 -10.05 17.04
N PRO A 206 -2.56 -9.26 18.01
CA PRO A 206 -2.00 -9.76 19.25
C PRO A 206 -2.93 -10.71 20.02
N GLU A 207 -4.19 -10.31 20.20
CA GLU A 207 -5.20 -11.07 20.95
C GLU A 207 -6.09 -11.94 20.04
N GLY A 208 -5.73 -12.06 18.76
CA GLY A 208 -6.38 -12.95 17.80
C GLY A 208 -7.68 -12.42 17.21
N GLY A 209 -7.89 -11.12 17.18
CA GLY A 209 -9.03 -10.47 16.54
C GLY A 209 -10.22 -10.30 17.47
N THR A 210 -10.00 -9.75 18.66
CA THR A 210 -11.11 -9.32 19.54
C THR A 210 -11.91 -8.18 18.87
N PRO A 211 -13.16 -7.94 19.28
CA PRO A 211 -13.94 -6.83 18.72
C PRO A 211 -13.20 -5.49 18.79
N GLU A 212 -12.50 -5.22 19.89
CA GLU A 212 -11.73 -4.00 20.10
C GLU A 212 -10.52 -3.90 19.17
N GLU A 213 -9.86 -5.03 18.90
CA GLU A 213 -8.77 -5.07 17.91
C GLU A 213 -9.29 -4.86 16.50
N LEU A 214 -10.40 -5.51 16.12
CA LEU A 214 -10.99 -5.36 14.80
C LEU A 214 -11.49 -3.93 14.59
N GLU A 215 -12.13 -3.31 15.57
CA GLU A 215 -12.51 -1.90 15.49
C GLU A 215 -11.31 -0.99 15.27
N LEU A 216 -10.21 -1.21 16.00
CA LEU A 216 -8.98 -0.42 15.89
C LEU A 216 -8.35 -0.50 14.50
N VAL A 217 -8.53 -1.59 13.78
CA VAL A 217 -7.97 -1.80 12.43
C VAL A 217 -8.99 -1.60 11.30
N ASN A 218 -10.19 -1.12 11.58
CA ASN A 218 -11.16 -0.72 10.56
C ASN A 218 -10.81 0.66 9.99
N VAL A 219 -10.41 0.71 8.73
CA VAL A 219 -9.96 1.94 8.06
C VAL A 219 -11.08 2.97 8.01
N ASP A 220 -12.27 2.55 7.59
CA ASP A 220 -13.42 3.40 7.35
C ASP A 220 -13.96 4.06 8.63
N THR A 221 -13.76 3.44 9.79
CA THR A 221 -14.18 3.98 11.09
C THR A 221 -13.49 5.31 11.44
N TYR A 222 -12.24 5.48 11.02
CA TYR A 222 -11.41 6.60 11.44
C TYR A 222 -11.16 7.66 10.37
N VAL A 223 -11.76 7.53 9.20
CA VAL A 223 -11.68 8.54 8.14
C VAL A 223 -12.33 9.84 8.59
N THR A 224 -11.61 10.95 8.41
CA THR A 224 -12.10 12.32 8.68
C THR A 224 -12.11 13.14 7.39
N GLU A 225 -12.65 14.36 7.45
CA GLU A 225 -12.59 15.34 6.34
C GLU A 225 -11.17 15.78 5.98
N LYS A 226 -10.17 15.43 6.82
CA LYS A 226 -8.75 15.71 6.58
C LYS A 226 -8.03 14.57 5.84
N PHE A 227 -8.73 13.45 5.58
CA PHE A 227 -8.15 12.36 4.80
C PHE A 227 -7.79 12.86 3.39
N PRO A 228 -6.61 12.52 2.83
CA PRO A 228 -6.22 13.02 1.53
C PRO A 228 -7.13 12.47 0.42
N PRO A 229 -7.10 13.06 -0.79
CA PRO A 229 -7.77 12.51 -1.96
C PRO A 229 -7.42 11.04 -2.21
N VAL A 230 -8.41 10.25 -2.61
CA VAL A 230 -8.30 8.80 -2.77
C VAL A 230 -8.56 8.34 -4.21
N TYR A 231 -7.62 7.60 -4.78
CA TYR A 231 -7.90 6.72 -5.91
C TYR A 231 -8.30 5.35 -5.35
N LEU A 232 -9.58 5.02 -5.42
CA LEU A 232 -10.13 3.78 -4.88
C LEU A 232 -10.39 2.82 -6.04
N MET A 233 -9.66 1.71 -6.12
CA MET A 233 -9.72 0.80 -7.24
C MET A 233 -10.03 -0.64 -6.79
N THR A 234 -10.87 -1.31 -7.57
CA THR A 234 -11.14 -2.74 -7.50
C THR A 234 -11.37 -3.34 -8.89
N ALA A 235 -11.65 -4.61 -8.98
CA ALA A 235 -11.90 -5.31 -10.23
C ALA A 235 -13.17 -6.16 -10.18
N GLU A 236 -13.75 -6.48 -11.34
CA GLU A 236 -15.01 -7.19 -11.48
C GLU A 236 -15.03 -8.57 -10.80
N LYS A 237 -13.87 -9.24 -10.68
CA LYS A 237 -13.67 -10.55 -10.04
C LYS A 237 -12.76 -10.50 -8.81
N ASP A 238 -12.56 -9.30 -8.27
CA ASP A 238 -11.87 -9.16 -6.98
C ASP A 238 -12.74 -9.75 -5.86
N PHE A 239 -12.18 -10.66 -5.08
CA PHE A 239 -12.87 -11.27 -3.94
C PHE A 239 -13.11 -10.28 -2.79
N LEU A 240 -12.39 -9.15 -2.76
CA LEU A 240 -12.59 -8.04 -1.83
C LEU A 240 -13.41 -6.88 -2.41
N LYS A 241 -13.98 -7.02 -3.61
CA LYS A 241 -14.57 -5.89 -4.31
C LYS A 241 -15.67 -5.18 -3.52
N GLU A 242 -16.42 -5.89 -2.67
CA GLU A 242 -17.49 -5.33 -1.85
C GLU A 242 -16.99 -4.42 -0.72
N GLN A 243 -15.69 -4.42 -0.45
CA GLN A 243 -15.06 -3.52 0.53
C GLN A 243 -14.95 -2.07 -0.01
N ALA A 244 -14.74 -1.90 -1.32
CA ALA A 244 -14.60 -0.57 -1.91
C ALA A 244 -15.86 0.29 -1.75
N PRO A 245 -17.10 -0.18 -1.99
CA PRO A 245 -18.32 0.60 -1.73
C PRO A 245 -18.50 1.03 -0.27
N LEU A 246 -18.01 0.24 0.70
CA LEU A 246 -18.07 0.64 2.12
C LEU A 246 -17.21 1.87 2.37
N LEU A 247 -15.97 1.84 1.91
CA LEU A 247 -15.07 2.97 2.05
C LEU A 247 -15.55 4.18 1.23
N GLU A 248 -16.02 3.97 -0.01
CA GLU A 248 -16.58 5.02 -0.86
C GLU A 248 -17.70 5.80 -0.14
N LYS A 249 -18.62 5.09 0.51
CA LYS A 249 -19.70 5.69 1.28
C LYS A 249 -19.15 6.65 2.35
N VAL A 250 -18.14 6.22 3.09
CA VAL A 250 -17.53 7.04 4.16
C VAL A 250 -16.78 8.24 3.56
N LEU A 251 -16.00 8.05 2.49
CA LEU A 251 -15.32 9.16 1.80
C LEU A 251 -16.31 10.23 1.36
N LYS A 252 -17.44 9.82 0.79
CA LYS A 252 -18.52 10.72 0.39
C LYS A 252 -19.14 11.46 1.58
N GLU A 253 -19.45 10.76 2.67
CA GLU A 253 -20.01 11.35 3.90
C GLU A 253 -19.06 12.37 4.52
N LYS A 254 -17.76 12.09 4.51
CA LYS A 254 -16.69 12.97 5.03
C LYS A 254 -16.26 14.05 4.02
N LYS A 255 -16.84 14.07 2.82
CA LYS A 255 -16.51 15.02 1.74
C LYS A 255 -15.04 14.97 1.31
N VAL A 256 -14.42 13.80 1.43
CA VAL A 256 -13.09 13.53 0.89
C VAL A 256 -13.19 13.42 -0.62
N SER A 257 -12.27 14.04 -1.35
CA SER A 257 -12.20 13.90 -2.81
C SER A 257 -11.76 12.48 -3.18
N TYR A 258 -12.45 11.82 -4.11
CA TYR A 258 -12.07 10.48 -4.56
C TYR A 258 -12.46 10.20 -6.00
N ILE A 259 -11.77 9.23 -6.61
CA ILE A 259 -12.19 8.54 -7.82
C ILE A 259 -12.39 7.07 -7.43
N TYR A 260 -13.57 6.51 -7.71
CA TYR A 260 -13.82 5.08 -7.56
C TYR A 260 -13.87 4.41 -8.92
N SER A 261 -13.09 3.35 -9.10
CA SER A 261 -12.99 2.58 -10.34
C SER A 261 -13.09 1.09 -10.08
N CYS A 262 -14.16 0.46 -10.58
CA CYS A 262 -14.24 -0.99 -10.67
C CYS A 262 -13.88 -1.39 -12.11
N TYR A 263 -12.70 -1.96 -12.29
CA TYR A 263 -12.19 -2.30 -13.62
C TYR A 263 -12.82 -3.57 -14.17
N GLU A 264 -13.26 -3.49 -15.42
CA GLU A 264 -13.68 -4.63 -16.23
C GLU A 264 -12.61 -4.92 -17.29
N GLY A 265 -12.32 -6.20 -17.48
CA GLY A 265 -11.28 -6.60 -18.41
C GLY A 265 -11.68 -6.51 -19.88
N THR A 266 -10.77 -6.05 -20.72
CA THR A 266 -10.99 -5.90 -22.16
C THR A 266 -10.99 -7.24 -22.90
N LYS A 267 -10.23 -8.23 -22.45
CA LYS A 267 -10.11 -9.56 -23.08
C LYS A 267 -10.48 -10.71 -22.15
N LYS A 268 -10.20 -10.57 -20.87
CA LYS A 268 -10.53 -11.55 -19.83
C LYS A 268 -10.98 -10.79 -18.59
N LYS A 269 -11.78 -11.44 -17.73
CA LYS A 269 -12.19 -10.86 -16.46
C LYS A 269 -10.98 -10.58 -15.58
N LEU A 270 -10.99 -9.41 -14.94
CA LEU A 270 -9.91 -8.98 -14.06
C LEU A 270 -10.17 -9.48 -12.64
N GLU A 271 -9.12 -10.05 -12.06
CA GLU A 271 -9.12 -10.61 -10.72
C GLU A 271 -8.45 -9.66 -9.73
N HIS A 272 -8.37 -10.08 -8.48
CA HIS A 272 -7.70 -9.37 -7.39
C HIS A 272 -6.28 -8.94 -7.79
N VAL A 273 -5.94 -7.68 -7.52
CA VAL A 273 -4.63 -7.03 -7.77
C VAL A 273 -4.08 -7.20 -9.21
N PHE A 274 -4.96 -7.22 -10.21
CA PHE A 274 -4.59 -7.38 -11.62
C PHE A 274 -3.56 -6.35 -12.11
N HIS A 275 -3.55 -5.16 -11.51
CA HIS A 275 -2.68 -4.02 -11.84
C HIS A 275 -1.20 -4.32 -11.61
N LEU A 276 -0.86 -5.34 -10.83
CA LEU A 276 0.52 -5.82 -10.63
C LEU A 276 1.05 -6.65 -11.81
N ASN A 277 0.18 -7.08 -12.72
CA ASN A 277 0.60 -7.92 -13.85
C ASN A 277 1.00 -7.07 -15.06
N MET A 278 2.27 -6.73 -15.15
CA MET A 278 2.84 -5.89 -16.23
C MET A 278 2.72 -6.49 -17.64
N LYS A 279 2.19 -7.71 -17.80
CA LYS A 279 1.87 -8.32 -19.09
C LYS A 279 0.45 -8.01 -19.58
N LEU A 280 -0.36 -7.31 -18.79
CA LEU A 280 -1.74 -6.97 -19.11
C LEU A 280 -1.86 -5.51 -19.52
N ALA A 281 -2.41 -5.24 -20.69
CA ALA A 281 -2.76 -3.87 -21.12
C ALA A 281 -3.76 -3.19 -20.17
N ASP A 282 -4.63 -3.97 -19.51
CA ASP A 282 -5.55 -3.44 -18.51
C ASP A 282 -4.82 -2.96 -17.24
N ALA A 283 -3.66 -3.58 -16.90
CA ALA A 283 -2.80 -3.10 -15.82
C ALA A 283 -2.15 -1.76 -16.18
N ASP A 284 -1.63 -1.62 -17.41
CA ASP A 284 -1.07 -0.34 -17.87
C ASP A 284 -2.13 0.78 -17.80
N ARG A 285 -3.34 0.52 -18.29
CA ARG A 285 -4.47 1.47 -18.22
C ARG A 285 -4.81 1.87 -16.79
N CYS A 286 -4.76 0.93 -15.85
CA CYS A 286 -5.01 1.20 -14.43
C CYS A 286 -3.89 2.05 -13.82
N ASN A 287 -2.62 1.67 -14.08
CA ASN A 287 -1.46 2.35 -13.54
C ASN A 287 -1.26 3.75 -14.15
N ASP A 288 -1.66 3.96 -15.41
CA ASP A 288 -1.73 5.29 -16.03
C ASP A 288 -2.75 6.18 -15.30
N ALA A 289 -3.96 5.67 -15.08
CA ALA A 289 -5.03 6.41 -14.42
C ALA A 289 -4.67 6.76 -12.95
N GLU A 290 -3.99 5.86 -12.25
CA GLU A 290 -3.48 6.09 -10.89
C GLU A 290 -2.43 7.21 -10.88
N CYS A 291 -1.44 7.16 -11.77
CA CYS A 291 -0.42 8.21 -11.87
C CYS A 291 -1.01 9.55 -12.33
N ASP A 292 -1.99 9.55 -13.25
CA ASP A 292 -2.69 10.76 -13.68
C ASP A 292 -3.52 11.36 -12.54
N PHE A 293 -4.09 10.52 -11.68
CA PHE A 293 -4.75 10.99 -10.47
C PHE A 293 -3.74 11.70 -9.54
N PHE A 294 -2.58 11.12 -9.27
CA PHE A 294 -1.57 11.75 -8.43
C PHE A 294 -1.07 13.09 -9.00
N ARG A 295 -0.86 13.18 -10.32
CA ARG A 295 -0.43 14.44 -10.97
C ARG A 295 -1.40 15.60 -10.74
N GLN A 296 -2.71 15.34 -10.58
CA GLN A 296 -3.71 16.39 -10.29
C GLN A 296 -3.48 17.04 -8.92
N TYR A 297 -2.76 16.40 -8.03
CA TYR A 297 -2.48 16.87 -6.66
C TYR A 297 -1.02 17.30 -6.46
N CYS A 298 -0.17 17.25 -7.49
CA CYS A 298 1.15 17.88 -7.45
C CYS A 298 1.02 19.40 -7.32
N ARG A 299 1.96 20.00 -6.57
CA ARG A 299 2.08 21.45 -6.38
C ARG A 299 3.24 22.01 -7.17
#